data_4002f304b4d3159249a5f786be417210
#
_entry.id   4002f304b4d3159249a5f786be417210
#
_cell.length_a   1.000
_cell.length_b   1.000
_cell.length_c   1.000
_cell.angle_alpha   90.00
_cell.angle_beta   90.00
_cell.angle_gamma   90.00
#
_symmetry.space_group_name_H-M   'P 1'
#
loop_
_entity.id
_entity.type
_entity.pdbx_description
1 polymer ?
#
loop_
_entity_poly.entity_id
_entity_poly.type
_entity_poly.pdbx_seq_one_letter_code
_entity_poly.pdbx_strand_id
1 'polypeptide(L)'
;SNWPTLLASAQPSLARFGSAAETEPPDFTFRLFEHAVDDGPPGEPVFRMEGPLIYQTTGRDSTLVADLERGAAFGYFSAATLANLPFFRWHFLELALFMMLESRGFMGVHGSALVKNGRAVLLRARSGGGKTTLAYAGARQRFQALAEDVVWLDVRRNCWWGMPWAF
;
A
#
# COMPACT_ATOMS: atom_id res chain seq x y z
N SER A 1 10.46 1.80 13.96
CA SER A 1 9.71 2.91 14.57
C SER A 1 9.49 2.62 16.05
N ASN A 2 9.91 3.52 16.92
CA ASN A 2 9.68 3.41 18.38
C ASN A 2 8.40 4.11 18.82
N TRP A 3 7.54 4.48 17.89
CA TRP A 3 6.32 5.24 18.14
C TRP A 3 5.09 4.34 18.10
N PRO A 4 4.41 4.12 19.24
CA PRO A 4 3.24 3.25 19.31
C PRO A 4 2.13 3.64 18.34
N THR A 5 1.92 4.94 18.13
CA THR A 5 0.87 5.47 17.25
C THR A 5 1.10 5.09 15.79
N LEU A 6 2.32 5.24 15.27
CA LEU A 6 2.68 4.84 13.90
C LEU A 6 2.56 3.34 13.67
N LEU A 7 3.01 2.54 14.65
CA LEU A 7 2.86 1.08 14.59
C LEU A 7 1.39 0.68 14.65
N ALA A 8 0.62 1.27 15.56
CA ALA A 8 -0.81 1.03 15.68
C ALA A 8 -1.57 1.40 14.39
N SER A 9 -1.13 2.46 13.70
CA SER A 9 -1.72 2.91 12.45
C SER A 9 -1.36 2.02 11.25
N ALA A 10 -0.14 1.49 11.22
CA ALA A 10 0.34 0.63 10.14
C ALA A 10 -0.04 -0.85 10.35
N GLN A 11 -0.06 -1.30 11.60
CA GLN A 11 -0.23 -2.70 11.97
C GLN A 11 -1.52 -3.35 11.47
N PRO A 12 -2.72 -2.72 11.55
CA PRO A 12 -3.95 -3.34 11.03
C PRO A 12 -3.90 -3.63 9.53
N SER A 13 -3.14 -2.82 8.78
CA SER A 13 -2.98 -2.99 7.34
C SER A 13 -1.92 -4.04 6.98
N LEU A 14 -0.89 -4.16 7.80
CA LEU A 14 0.27 -5.01 7.54
C LEU A 14 0.17 -6.37 8.23
N ALA A 15 -0.54 -6.49 9.36
CA ALA A 15 -0.68 -7.73 10.12
C ALA A 15 -1.27 -8.90 9.31
N ARG A 16 -1.98 -8.61 8.24
CA ARG A 16 -2.57 -9.61 7.35
C ARG A 16 -1.57 -10.30 6.44
N PHE A 17 -0.40 -9.69 6.25
CA PHE A 17 0.65 -10.26 5.40
C PHE A 17 1.54 -11.27 6.14
N GLY A 18 1.29 -11.46 7.44
CA GLY A 18 2.17 -12.28 8.28
C GLY A 18 3.51 -11.59 8.55
N SER A 19 4.32 -12.16 9.42
CA SER A 19 5.73 -11.78 9.56
C SER A 19 6.55 -12.70 8.65
N ALA A 20 7.31 -12.12 7.73
CA ALA A 20 8.39 -12.87 7.09
C ALA A 20 9.41 -13.31 8.17
N ALA A 21 10.02 -14.47 8.01
CA ALA A 21 11.14 -14.85 8.85
C ALA A 21 12.24 -13.79 8.70
N GLU A 22 12.82 -13.32 9.79
CA GLU A 22 13.86 -12.28 9.84
C GLU A 22 15.18 -12.65 9.13
N THR A 23 15.17 -13.68 8.31
CA THR A 23 16.37 -14.29 7.70
C THR A 23 16.81 -13.60 6.40
N GLU A 24 15.94 -12.80 5.78
CA GLU A 24 16.28 -12.09 4.56
C GLU A 24 16.09 -10.58 4.75
N PRO A 25 16.97 -9.75 4.16
CA PRO A 25 16.79 -8.30 4.21
C PRO A 25 15.49 -7.91 3.50
N PRO A 26 14.73 -6.93 4.03
CA PRO A 26 13.50 -6.50 3.40
C PRO A 26 13.77 -5.85 2.05
N ASP A 27 12.90 -6.11 1.06
CA ASP A 27 12.95 -5.46 -0.26
C ASP A 27 12.67 -3.95 -0.16
N PHE A 28 11.86 -3.54 0.81
CA PHE A 28 11.50 -2.15 1.05
C PHE A 28 11.59 -1.81 2.53
N THR A 29 12.12 -0.61 2.81
CA THR A 29 12.25 -0.11 4.18
C THR A 29 11.60 1.26 4.32
N PHE A 30 10.68 1.39 5.26
CA PHE A 30 10.07 2.66 5.63
C PHE A 30 10.57 3.09 7.01
N ARG A 31 11.19 4.28 7.09
CA ARG A 31 11.59 4.93 8.35
C ARG A 31 10.71 6.14 8.57
N LEU A 32 9.80 6.02 9.50
CA LEU A 32 8.75 7.01 9.72
C LEU A 32 8.87 7.58 11.13
N PHE A 33 8.68 8.88 11.24
CA PHE A 33 8.79 9.62 12.48
C PHE A 33 7.57 10.51 12.67
N GLU A 34 7.16 10.67 13.91
CA GLU A 34 6.16 11.65 14.33
C GLU A 34 6.85 12.87 14.91
N HIS A 35 6.36 14.04 14.63
CA HIS A 35 6.78 15.28 15.31
C HIS A 35 5.61 15.93 16.04
N ALA A 36 5.96 16.64 17.12
CA ALA A 36 4.99 17.18 18.07
C ALA A 36 4.30 18.47 17.58
N VAL A 37 4.70 19.00 16.43
CA VAL A 37 4.05 20.23 15.91
C VAL A 37 2.70 19.84 15.34
N ASP A 38 1.64 20.44 15.86
CA ASP A 38 0.28 20.28 15.38
C ASP A 38 -0.15 21.62 14.75
N ASP A 39 -0.07 21.69 13.45
CA ASP A 39 -0.45 22.88 12.67
C ASP A 39 -1.87 22.76 12.07
N GLY A 40 -2.68 21.87 12.63
CA GLY A 40 -4.05 21.66 12.21
C GLY A 40 -4.22 20.52 11.19
N PRO A 41 -5.35 20.45 10.49
CA PRO A 41 -5.64 19.38 9.54
C PRO A 41 -4.62 19.35 8.41
N PRO A 42 -4.28 18.16 7.85
CA PRO A 42 -3.32 18.06 6.75
C PRO A 42 -3.81 18.86 5.54
N GLY A 43 -2.87 19.61 4.94
CA GLY A 43 -3.12 20.34 3.71
C GLY A 43 -3.30 19.42 2.49
N GLU A 44 -3.47 20.01 1.31
CA GLU A 44 -3.56 19.25 0.07
C GLU A 44 -2.24 18.50 -0.20
N PRO A 45 -2.32 17.22 -0.56
CA PRO A 45 -1.13 16.44 -0.85
C PRO A 45 -0.49 16.88 -2.17
N VAL A 46 0.82 17.08 -2.14
CA VAL A 46 1.63 17.36 -3.31
C VAL A 46 2.55 16.17 -3.57
N PHE A 47 2.56 15.72 -4.80
CA PHE A 47 3.42 14.66 -5.29
C PHE A 47 4.38 15.21 -6.33
N ARG A 48 5.67 14.86 -6.19
CA ARG A 48 6.70 15.17 -7.19
C ARG A 48 7.61 13.97 -7.36
N MET A 49 8.12 13.79 -8.56
CA MET A 49 9.13 12.77 -8.87
C MET A 49 10.30 13.43 -9.60
N GLU A 50 11.52 13.12 -9.16
CA GLU A 50 12.75 13.59 -9.77
C GLU A 50 13.76 12.43 -9.80
N GLY A 51 14.00 11.93 -11.00
CA GLY A 51 14.78 10.69 -11.17
C GLY A 51 14.13 9.54 -10.39
N PRO A 52 14.90 8.82 -9.57
CA PRO A 52 14.37 7.73 -8.74
C PRO A 52 13.72 8.21 -7.44
N LEU A 53 13.71 9.51 -7.17
CA LEU A 53 13.19 10.05 -5.91
C LEU A 53 11.75 10.50 -6.06
N ILE A 54 10.94 10.13 -5.07
CA ILE A 54 9.57 10.58 -4.91
C ILE A 54 9.49 11.48 -3.68
N TYR A 55 8.81 12.59 -3.83
CA TYR A 55 8.50 13.54 -2.76
C TYR A 55 6.99 13.65 -2.60
N GLN A 56 6.53 13.38 -1.40
CA GLN A 56 5.11 13.50 -1.03
C GLN A 56 5.04 14.42 0.18
N THR A 57 4.23 15.46 0.11
CA THR A 57 4.10 16.40 1.22
C THR A 57 2.69 16.96 1.31
N THR A 58 2.27 17.33 2.52
CA THR A 58 1.03 18.06 2.79
C THR A 58 1.34 19.39 3.45
N GLY A 59 2.12 20.22 2.77
CA GLY A 59 2.57 21.49 3.32
C GLY A 59 3.85 21.36 4.16
N ARG A 60 3.85 21.95 5.38
CA ARG A 60 5.07 21.99 6.21
C ARG A 60 5.23 20.79 7.13
N ASP A 61 4.16 20.06 7.38
CA ASP A 61 4.05 19.24 8.60
C ASP A 61 4.18 17.76 8.34
N SER A 62 4.00 17.33 7.11
CA SER A 62 4.10 15.93 6.79
C SER A 62 4.77 15.74 5.44
N THR A 63 5.83 14.97 5.43
CA THR A 63 6.62 14.72 4.23
C THR A 63 7.14 13.30 4.21
N LEU A 64 7.14 12.67 3.04
CA LEU A 64 7.79 11.41 2.78
C LEU A 64 8.65 11.54 1.52
N VAL A 65 9.88 11.08 1.61
CA VAL A 65 10.77 10.90 0.47
C VAL A 65 11.05 9.44 0.28
N ALA A 66 10.87 8.93 -0.93
CA ALA A 66 11.16 7.55 -1.26
C ALA A 66 12.20 7.46 -2.38
N ASP A 67 13.19 6.59 -2.20
CA ASP A 67 14.21 6.25 -3.18
C ASP A 67 13.83 4.89 -3.80
N LEU A 68 13.38 4.93 -5.04
CA LEU A 68 12.90 3.75 -5.77
C LEU A 68 14.02 2.76 -6.10
N GLU A 69 15.24 3.23 -6.33
CA GLU A 69 16.37 2.36 -6.61
C GLU A 69 16.81 1.60 -5.36
N ARG A 70 16.85 2.27 -4.22
CA ARG A 70 17.23 1.66 -2.94
C ARG A 70 16.09 0.92 -2.25
N GLY A 71 14.85 1.15 -2.65
CA GLY A 71 13.69 0.60 -1.95
C GLY A 71 13.54 1.16 -0.54
N ALA A 72 13.90 2.41 -0.32
CA ALA A 72 13.92 3.03 0.99
C ALA A 72 13.06 4.29 1.01
N ALA A 73 12.25 4.45 2.05
CA ALA A 73 11.48 5.66 2.29
C ALA A 73 11.76 6.22 3.68
N PHE A 74 11.83 7.54 3.74
CA PHE A 74 11.98 8.29 4.96
C PHE A 74 10.89 9.35 5.02
N GLY A 75 10.19 9.44 6.14
CA GLY A 75 9.15 10.44 6.28
C GLY A 75 8.91 10.83 7.72
N TYR A 76 8.38 12.04 7.89
CA TYR A 76 7.91 12.50 9.18
C TYR A 76 6.62 13.29 9.09
N PHE A 77 5.79 13.13 10.11
CA PHE A 77 4.39 13.43 10.05
C PHE A 77 3.91 14.10 11.33
N SER A 78 3.00 15.05 11.18
CA SER A 78 2.27 15.62 12.31
C SER A 78 1.30 14.61 12.91
N ALA A 79 0.98 14.81 14.18
CA ALA A 79 -0.04 14.01 14.87
C ALA A 79 -1.39 14.07 14.15
N ALA A 80 -1.76 15.22 13.58
CA ALA A 80 -3.01 15.38 12.83
C ALA A 80 -3.04 14.53 11.56
N THR A 81 -1.93 14.45 10.81
CA THR A 81 -1.83 13.57 9.64
C THR A 81 -1.97 12.10 10.03
N LEU A 82 -1.31 11.68 11.12
CA LEU A 82 -1.38 10.30 11.61
C LEU A 82 -2.74 9.93 12.17
N ALA A 83 -3.45 10.88 12.80
CA ALA A 83 -4.82 10.67 13.27
C ALA A 83 -5.82 10.43 12.13
N ASN A 84 -5.56 10.99 10.94
CA ASN A 84 -6.35 10.71 9.73
C ASN A 84 -5.76 9.49 8.99
N LEU A 85 -5.98 8.32 9.54
CA LEU A 85 -5.40 7.07 9.05
C LEU A 85 -5.66 6.76 7.56
N PRO A 86 -6.88 6.93 7.01
CA PRO A 86 -7.11 6.72 5.58
C PRO A 86 -6.28 7.67 4.72
N PHE A 87 -6.16 8.94 5.11
CA PHE A 87 -5.36 9.93 4.41
C PHE A 87 -3.87 9.59 4.44
N PHE A 88 -3.32 9.29 5.62
CA PHE A 88 -1.91 8.91 5.81
C PHE A 88 -1.54 7.67 4.98
N ARG A 89 -2.38 6.63 5.04
CA ARG A 89 -2.16 5.41 4.29
C ARG A 89 -2.13 5.66 2.79
N TRP A 90 -3.19 6.28 2.28
CA TRP A 90 -3.36 6.48 0.84
C TRP A 90 -2.29 7.40 0.25
N HIS A 91 -2.08 8.57 0.85
CA HIS A 91 -1.22 9.60 0.29
C HIS A 91 0.27 9.40 0.57
N PHE A 92 0.65 8.62 1.56
CA PHE A 92 2.05 8.42 1.89
C PHE A 92 2.48 6.96 1.76
N LEU A 93 1.86 6.04 2.49
CA LEU A 93 2.35 4.67 2.53
C LEU A 93 2.05 3.89 1.24
N GLU A 94 0.78 3.87 0.83
CA GLU A 94 0.35 3.05 -0.29
C GLU A 94 0.90 3.59 -1.60
N LEU A 95 0.87 4.91 -1.82
CA LEU A 95 1.42 5.50 -3.03
C LEU A 95 2.93 5.24 -3.16
N ALA A 96 3.71 5.44 -2.10
CA ALA A 96 5.15 5.13 -2.12
C ALA A 96 5.42 3.64 -2.36
N LEU A 97 4.67 2.76 -1.69
CA LEU A 97 4.78 1.32 -1.88
C LEU A 97 4.45 0.92 -3.32
N PHE A 98 3.40 1.48 -3.90
CA PHE A 98 3.00 1.19 -5.29
C PHE A 98 4.09 1.58 -6.28
N MET A 99 4.66 2.76 -6.13
CA MET A 99 5.76 3.21 -6.98
C MET A 99 7.03 2.35 -6.80
N MET A 100 7.32 1.91 -5.58
CA MET A 100 8.42 0.98 -5.32
C MET A 100 8.17 -0.39 -5.96
N LEU A 101 6.95 -0.93 -5.91
CA LEU A 101 6.59 -2.17 -6.58
C LEU A 101 6.74 -2.04 -8.10
N GLU A 102 6.23 -0.96 -8.69
CA GLU A 102 6.36 -0.70 -10.14
C GLU A 102 7.83 -0.58 -10.56
N SER A 103 8.67 0.08 -9.77
CA SER A 103 10.11 0.16 -10.06
C SER A 103 10.81 -1.20 -10.05
N ARG A 104 10.27 -2.19 -9.38
CA ARG A 104 10.74 -3.58 -9.37
C ARG A 104 10.14 -4.44 -10.47
N GLY A 105 9.30 -3.86 -11.33
CA GLY A 105 8.69 -4.54 -12.47
C GLY A 105 7.39 -5.26 -12.16
N PHE A 106 6.77 -4.94 -11.03
CA PHE A 106 5.39 -5.33 -10.77
C PHE A 106 4.45 -4.40 -11.55
N MET A 107 3.35 -4.95 -12.02
CA MET A 107 2.29 -4.18 -12.68
C MET A 107 1.05 -4.17 -11.81
N GLY A 108 0.64 -2.99 -11.34
CA GLY A 108 -0.62 -2.80 -10.62
C GLY A 108 -1.81 -2.79 -11.58
N VAL A 109 -2.77 -3.66 -11.36
CA VAL A 109 -4.01 -3.71 -12.14
C VAL A 109 -5.20 -3.48 -11.23
N HIS A 110 -5.96 -2.41 -11.50
CA HIS A 110 -7.20 -2.17 -10.77
C HIS A 110 -8.25 -3.23 -11.12
N GLY A 111 -8.59 -4.04 -10.15
CA GLY A 111 -9.51 -5.16 -10.29
C GLY A 111 -9.53 -6.05 -9.06
N SER A 112 -10.50 -6.95 -9.00
CA SER A 112 -10.56 -7.99 -7.99
C SER A 112 -9.97 -9.28 -8.54
N ALA A 113 -9.38 -10.10 -7.69
CA ALA A 113 -8.90 -11.41 -8.10
C ALA A 113 -9.34 -12.52 -7.16
N LEU A 114 -9.68 -13.64 -7.76
CA LEU A 114 -10.07 -14.87 -7.09
C LEU A 114 -9.11 -16.00 -7.49
N VAL A 115 -8.80 -16.87 -6.55
CA VAL A 115 -7.93 -18.03 -6.78
C VAL A 115 -8.67 -19.32 -6.46
N LYS A 116 -8.48 -20.31 -7.33
CA LYS A 116 -8.93 -21.68 -7.08
C LYS A 116 -7.98 -22.68 -7.75
N ASN A 117 -7.53 -23.66 -7.00
CA ASN A 117 -6.63 -24.71 -7.48
C ASN A 117 -5.35 -24.15 -8.14
N GLY A 118 -4.73 -23.13 -7.52
CA GLY A 118 -3.51 -22.50 -8.03
C GLY A 118 -3.70 -21.63 -9.28
N ARG A 119 -4.93 -21.41 -9.73
CA ARG A 119 -5.25 -20.55 -10.87
C ARG A 119 -5.98 -19.30 -10.40
N ALA A 120 -5.55 -18.14 -10.89
CA ALA A 120 -6.17 -16.87 -10.58
C ALA A 120 -7.07 -16.38 -11.72
N VAL A 121 -8.16 -15.72 -11.36
CA VAL A 121 -9.06 -15.04 -12.29
C VAL A 121 -9.13 -13.57 -11.89
N LEU A 122 -8.81 -12.68 -12.84
CA LEU A 122 -8.92 -11.24 -12.68
C LEU A 122 -10.32 -10.77 -13.10
N LEU A 123 -10.97 -10.06 -12.22
CA LEU A 123 -12.28 -9.43 -12.44
C LEU A 123 -12.07 -7.93 -12.64
N ARG A 124 -12.26 -7.47 -13.87
CA ARG A 124 -12.11 -6.06 -14.22
C ARG A 124 -13.41 -5.51 -14.76
N ALA A 125 -13.86 -4.40 -14.20
CA ALA A 125 -15.03 -3.65 -14.68
C ALA A 125 -14.93 -2.19 -14.25
N ARG A 126 -15.75 -1.33 -14.81
CA ARG A 126 -15.90 0.06 -14.36
C ARG A 126 -16.38 0.09 -12.90
N SER A 127 -16.23 1.24 -12.24
CA SER A 127 -16.81 1.45 -10.90
C SER A 127 -18.30 1.12 -10.93
N GLY A 128 -18.81 0.44 -9.90
CA GLY A 128 -20.19 -0.03 -9.86
C GLY A 128 -20.49 -1.26 -10.73
N GLY A 129 -19.53 -1.76 -11.52
CA GLY A 129 -19.73 -2.91 -12.43
C GLY A 129 -19.77 -4.28 -11.76
N GLY A 130 -19.93 -4.36 -10.43
CA GLY A 130 -20.16 -5.60 -9.70
C GLY A 130 -18.93 -6.45 -9.41
N LYS A 131 -17.71 -5.90 -9.55
CA LYS A 131 -16.47 -6.64 -9.23
C LYS A 131 -16.49 -7.22 -7.82
N THR A 132 -16.72 -6.39 -6.82
CA THR A 132 -16.79 -6.79 -5.40
C THR A 132 -17.91 -7.81 -5.16
N THR A 133 -19.08 -7.61 -5.77
CA THR A 133 -20.20 -8.54 -5.66
C THR A 133 -19.82 -9.91 -6.21
N LEU A 134 -19.17 -9.95 -7.36
CA LEU A 134 -18.74 -11.21 -7.99
C LEU A 134 -17.62 -11.88 -7.21
N ALA A 135 -16.65 -11.08 -6.67
CA ALA A 135 -15.61 -11.58 -5.80
C ALA A 135 -16.19 -12.21 -4.52
N TYR A 136 -17.16 -11.55 -3.90
CA TYR A 136 -17.86 -12.08 -2.75
C TYR A 136 -18.65 -13.38 -3.08
N ALA A 137 -19.37 -13.40 -4.19
CA ALA A 137 -20.08 -14.59 -4.64
C ALA A 137 -19.12 -15.76 -4.91
N GLY A 138 -17.94 -15.47 -5.51
CA GLY A 138 -16.88 -16.45 -5.73
C GLY A 138 -16.32 -17.01 -4.42
N ALA A 139 -16.08 -16.15 -3.43
CA ALA A 139 -15.61 -16.57 -2.11
C ALA A 139 -16.59 -17.57 -1.44
N ARG A 140 -17.89 -17.36 -1.62
CA ARG A 140 -18.92 -18.33 -1.17
C ARG A 140 -18.90 -19.67 -1.91
N GLN A 141 -18.31 -19.72 -3.11
CA GLN A 141 -18.12 -20.91 -3.93
C GLN A 141 -16.72 -21.55 -3.76
N ARG A 142 -16.10 -21.31 -2.60
CA ARG A 142 -14.76 -21.81 -2.25
C ARG A 142 -13.63 -21.32 -3.16
N PHE A 143 -13.78 -20.16 -3.77
CA PHE A 143 -12.64 -19.42 -4.28
C PHE A 143 -11.99 -18.64 -3.14
N GLN A 144 -10.69 -18.55 -3.15
CA GLN A 144 -9.95 -17.67 -2.24
C GLN A 144 -9.92 -16.26 -2.85
N ALA A 145 -10.32 -15.25 -2.11
CA ALA A 145 -10.11 -13.86 -2.51
C ALA A 145 -8.63 -13.52 -2.41
N LEU A 146 -8.02 -13.10 -3.51
CA LEU A 146 -6.62 -12.66 -3.55
C LEU A 146 -6.52 -11.14 -3.37
N ALA A 147 -7.35 -10.39 -4.06
CA ALA A 147 -7.42 -8.94 -3.97
C ALA A 147 -8.81 -8.44 -4.34
N GLU A 148 -9.20 -7.27 -3.81
CA GLU A 148 -10.48 -6.65 -4.11
C GLU A 148 -10.34 -5.45 -5.05
N ASP A 149 -9.29 -4.68 -4.93
CA ASP A 149 -9.12 -3.39 -5.64
C ASP A 149 -7.87 -3.33 -6.51
N VAL A 150 -6.73 -3.81 -6.04
CA VAL A 150 -5.48 -3.83 -6.79
C VAL A 150 -4.85 -5.21 -6.76
N VAL A 151 -4.56 -5.73 -7.94
CA VAL A 151 -3.81 -6.97 -8.15
C VAL A 151 -2.44 -6.61 -8.71
N TRP A 152 -1.40 -7.10 -8.08
CA TRP A 152 -0.02 -6.93 -8.54
C TRP A 152 0.42 -8.14 -9.35
N LEU A 153 0.84 -7.90 -10.58
CA LEU A 153 1.34 -8.93 -11.48
C LEU A 153 2.86 -8.86 -11.53
N ASP A 154 3.53 -9.90 -11.09
CA ASP A 154 4.94 -10.13 -11.41
C ASP A 154 5.03 -10.85 -12.75
N VAL A 155 5.23 -10.08 -13.81
CA VAL A 155 5.26 -10.60 -15.20
C VAL A 155 6.44 -11.54 -15.40
N ARG A 156 7.57 -11.33 -14.70
CA ARG A 156 8.78 -12.14 -14.84
C ARG A 156 8.62 -13.53 -14.25
N ARG A 157 7.94 -13.61 -13.09
CA ARG A 157 7.70 -14.87 -12.38
C ARG A 157 6.37 -15.52 -12.71
N ASN A 158 5.55 -14.85 -13.52
CA ASN A 158 4.16 -15.25 -13.80
C ASN A 158 3.36 -15.50 -12.51
N CYS A 159 3.54 -14.62 -11.54
CA CYS A 159 2.89 -14.69 -10.24
C CYS A 159 1.97 -13.49 -10.04
N TRP A 160 0.89 -13.71 -9.31
CA TRP A 160 -0.06 -12.67 -8.95
C TRP A 160 -0.04 -12.49 -7.43
N TRP A 161 -0.02 -11.24 -7.03
CA TRP A 161 0.00 -10.85 -5.62
C TRP A 161 -1.22 -9.99 -5.34
N GLY A 162 -1.87 -10.23 -4.24
CA GLY A 162 -3.00 -9.44 -3.79
C GLY A 162 -2.66 -8.72 -2.51
N MET A 163 -3.20 -7.51 -2.36
CA MET A 163 -3.32 -6.90 -1.04
C MET A 163 -4.68 -7.31 -0.49
N PRO A 164 -4.74 -8.16 0.54
CA PRO A 164 -6.00 -8.56 1.12
C PRO A 164 -6.62 -7.36 1.85
N TRP A 165 -7.68 -6.83 1.32
CA TRP A 165 -8.54 -5.88 2.02
C TRP A 165 -9.47 -6.65 2.95
N ALA A 166 -9.85 -6.06 4.09
CA ALA A 166 -10.85 -6.66 4.93
C ALA A 166 -12.21 -6.47 4.32
N PHE A 167 -12.90 -7.55 4.17
CA PHE A 167 -14.36 -7.52 4.19
C PHE A 167 -14.84 -7.38 5.63
#